data_6d0b25160f3b5fe2e0b0ec1ac3231dca
#
_entry.id   6d0b25160f3b5fe2e0b0ec1ac3231dca
#
_cell.length_a   1.000
_cell.length_b   1.000
_cell.length_c   1.000
_cell.angle_alpha   90.00
_cell.angle_beta   90.00
_cell.angle_gamma   90.00
#
_symmetry.space_group_name_H-M   'P 1'
#
loop_
_entity.id
_entity.type
_entity.pdbx_description
1 polymer ?
#
loop_
_entity_poly.entity_id
_entity_poly.type
_entity_poly.pdbx_seq_one_letter_code
_entity_poly.pdbx_strand_id
1 'polypeptide(L)'
;MIKMLSKFQLNFSKPIIRHCHKSWFPDAEYFQQFKGPVLYPDEITSKWKDPYGWTCQPTSIAQLLEAREVTIKNVRINFGPAHPAAHGCLRLITYLDGELIRKLDPHIGLLHRGTEKLIEYKTYMQALPYFDRLDYISTLCNEHAFCLATEKLLNIQVPRRAKFIRTLFSELTRILNHLAGTSFLLLDLGAITPLFWLFEEREKIYEICERVCGSRMHCNYFRIGGVYQDMPLGLMDDIHELISKLPDRLDEVEDVATSNRLFIERTKDIGPVSAHEALNRGFTGPMLRASGIKWDIRKAQPYEVYDELDFDIPIGRAGDVYDRYKLRLEEVRQSIRMIDQLLSKMPSGEIHVDDNKVCPPKRNEMKTGMESLISHFKLFSRGFNVPPGSTYTSIEHPKGEFGVYLVSDGSSKPYRCKIRAPSFTHLSGIDYMGRNHFLADMCAILASIDVVFGDVDR
;
A
#
# COMPACT_ATOMS: atom_id res chain seq x y z
N MET A 1 36.83 -37.72 -19.50
CA MET A 1 35.75 -37.09 -18.73
C MET A 1 36.26 -35.86 -17.98
N ILE A 2 37.35 -35.90 -17.19
CA ILE A 2 37.92 -34.77 -16.42
C ILE A 2 38.39 -33.60 -17.32
N LYS A 3 38.97 -33.88 -18.48
CA LYS A 3 39.37 -32.83 -19.46
C LYS A 3 38.22 -32.15 -20.17
N MET A 4 37.03 -32.78 -20.22
CA MET A 4 35.81 -32.20 -20.80
C MET A 4 35.13 -31.24 -19.80
N LEU A 5 35.16 -31.54 -18.52
CA LEU A 5 34.61 -30.69 -17.46
C LEU A 5 35.42 -29.41 -17.27
N SER A 6 36.75 -29.47 -17.38
CA SER A 6 37.62 -28.27 -17.28
C SER A 6 37.46 -27.32 -18.47
N LYS A 7 37.17 -27.82 -19.67
CA LYS A 7 36.82 -26.98 -20.85
C LYS A 7 35.40 -26.38 -20.75
N PHE A 8 34.49 -27.06 -20.12
CA PHE A 8 33.14 -26.54 -19.87
C PHE A 8 33.13 -25.43 -18.82
N GLN A 9 33.93 -25.50 -17.79
CA GLN A 9 34.02 -24.48 -16.73
C GLN A 9 34.67 -23.18 -17.19
N LEU A 10 35.71 -23.23 -18.04
CA LEU A 10 36.39 -22.02 -18.55
C LEU A 10 35.53 -21.19 -19.51
N ASN A 11 34.56 -21.80 -20.15
CA ASN A 11 33.66 -21.11 -21.09
C ASN A 11 32.35 -20.58 -20.45
N PHE A 12 31.95 -21.09 -19.27
CA PHE A 12 30.73 -20.69 -18.62
C PHE A 12 30.87 -19.46 -17.72
N SER A 13 32.02 -19.25 -17.08
CA SER A 13 32.13 -18.22 -16.06
C SER A 13 32.26 -16.79 -16.59
N LYS A 14 32.97 -16.56 -17.70
CA LYS A 14 33.19 -15.19 -18.22
C LYS A 14 32.10 -14.63 -19.12
N PRO A 15 31.54 -15.35 -20.09
CA PRO A 15 30.51 -14.77 -20.98
C PRO A 15 29.12 -14.71 -20.36
N ILE A 16 28.73 -15.65 -19.47
CA ILE A 16 27.40 -15.64 -18.83
C ILE A 16 27.30 -14.51 -17.81
N ILE A 17 28.32 -14.28 -17.00
CA ILE A 17 28.33 -13.17 -16.04
C ILE A 17 28.28 -11.83 -16.79
N ARG A 18 29.03 -11.67 -17.88
CA ARG A 18 28.98 -10.44 -18.70
C ARG A 18 27.65 -10.27 -19.44
N HIS A 19 26.97 -11.34 -19.84
CA HIS A 19 25.69 -11.26 -20.55
C HIS A 19 24.53 -10.97 -19.58
N CYS A 20 24.48 -11.64 -18.44
CA CYS A 20 23.53 -11.33 -17.38
C CYS A 20 23.69 -9.89 -16.87
N HIS A 21 24.95 -9.42 -16.77
CA HIS A 21 25.26 -8.07 -16.34
C HIS A 21 24.72 -6.98 -17.28
N LYS A 22 24.72 -7.22 -18.60
CA LYS A 22 24.29 -6.21 -19.58
C LYS A 22 22.78 -6.20 -19.85
N SER A 23 22.08 -7.29 -19.61
CA SER A 23 20.68 -7.46 -20.03
C SER A 23 19.66 -7.41 -18.91
N TRP A 24 20.04 -7.65 -17.65
CA TRP A 24 19.09 -7.89 -16.58
C TRP A 24 19.16 -6.95 -15.37
N PHE A 25 20.22 -6.17 -15.24
CA PHE A 25 20.42 -5.34 -14.04
C PHE A 25 20.71 -3.89 -14.42
N PRO A 26 19.92 -2.93 -13.91
CA PRO A 26 20.20 -1.52 -14.13
C PRO A 26 21.49 -1.03 -13.46
N ASP A 27 22.02 -1.80 -12.51
CA ASP A 27 23.20 -1.47 -11.72
C ASP A 27 24.40 -2.36 -12.13
N ALA A 28 25.23 -1.84 -13.05
CA ALA A 28 26.43 -2.53 -13.49
C ALA A 28 27.46 -2.69 -12.37
N GLU A 29 27.51 -1.76 -11.42
CA GLU A 29 28.43 -1.78 -10.27
C GLU A 29 28.17 -2.96 -9.33
N TYR A 30 26.94 -3.43 -9.27
CA TYR A 30 26.54 -4.56 -8.44
C TYR A 30 27.28 -5.85 -8.78
N PHE A 31 27.53 -6.12 -10.08
CA PHE A 31 28.26 -7.31 -10.51
C PHE A 31 29.78 -7.18 -10.41
N GLN A 32 30.30 -5.98 -10.33
CA GLN A 32 31.72 -5.78 -10.08
C GLN A 32 32.13 -6.21 -8.67
N GLN A 33 31.19 -6.37 -7.77
CA GLN A 33 31.41 -6.85 -6.41
C GLN A 33 31.59 -8.38 -6.33
N PHE A 34 31.32 -9.13 -7.40
CA PHE A 34 31.50 -10.57 -7.44
C PHE A 34 32.89 -10.95 -7.97
N LYS A 35 33.71 -11.55 -7.16
CA LYS A 35 35.05 -12.05 -7.51
C LYS A 35 35.07 -13.54 -7.84
N GLY A 36 33.96 -14.16 -8.20
CA GLY A 36 33.93 -15.60 -8.45
C GLY A 36 32.59 -16.10 -8.98
N PRO A 37 32.38 -17.42 -9.05
CA PRO A 37 31.08 -18.01 -9.39
C PRO A 37 30.00 -17.57 -8.42
N VAL A 38 28.74 -17.57 -8.87
CA VAL A 38 27.54 -17.10 -8.11
C VAL A 38 27.37 -17.76 -6.73
N LEU A 39 28.03 -18.90 -6.51
CA LEU A 39 28.00 -19.68 -5.27
C LEU A 39 28.96 -19.17 -4.18
N TYR A 40 29.79 -18.18 -4.46
CA TYR A 40 30.73 -17.63 -3.48
C TYR A 40 30.21 -16.31 -2.90
N PRO A 41 30.47 -16.05 -1.61
CA PRO A 41 30.10 -14.79 -1.00
C PRO A 41 30.84 -13.63 -1.70
N ASP A 42 30.13 -12.52 -1.91
CA ASP A 42 30.74 -11.28 -2.43
C ASP A 42 31.62 -10.58 -1.36
N GLU A 43 32.32 -9.49 -1.75
CA GLU A 43 33.13 -8.74 -0.81
C GLU A 43 32.39 -8.16 0.38
N ILE A 44 31.09 -7.89 0.24
CA ILE A 44 30.25 -7.36 1.31
C ILE A 44 29.91 -8.47 2.30
N THR A 45 29.51 -9.63 1.81
CA THR A 45 29.20 -10.79 2.66
C THR A 45 30.45 -11.42 3.27
N SER A 46 31.62 -11.37 2.61
CA SER A 46 32.86 -11.85 3.16
C SER A 46 33.45 -10.94 4.27
N LYS A 47 33.14 -9.65 4.24
CA LYS A 47 33.48 -8.70 5.32
C LYS A 47 32.53 -8.74 6.49
N TRP A 48 31.36 -9.33 6.31
CA TRP A 48 30.40 -9.51 7.37
C TRP A 48 30.89 -10.58 8.34
N LYS A 49 31.30 -10.15 9.54
CA LYS A 49 31.72 -11.09 10.58
C LYS A 49 30.50 -11.86 11.06
N ASP A 50 30.41 -13.11 10.66
CA ASP A 50 29.44 -14.03 11.21
C ASP A 50 29.62 -14.08 12.73
N PRO A 51 28.55 -13.78 13.54
CA PRO A 51 28.63 -13.88 14.99
C PRO A 51 29.04 -15.30 15.46
N TYR A 52 28.99 -16.30 14.60
CA TYR A 52 29.37 -17.68 14.89
C TYR A 52 30.79 -18.04 14.38
N GLY A 53 31.56 -17.09 13.86
CA GLY A 53 32.95 -17.30 13.49
C GLY A 53 33.21 -18.14 12.21
N TRP A 54 32.20 -18.18 11.32
CA TRP A 54 32.24 -19.03 10.13
C TRP A 54 32.67 -18.21 8.90
N THR A 55 33.94 -18.13 8.66
CA THR A 55 34.49 -17.56 7.44
C THR A 55 34.47 -18.61 6.33
N CYS A 56 33.61 -18.43 5.31
CA CYS A 56 33.78 -19.14 4.06
C CYS A 56 35.05 -18.67 3.36
N GLN A 57 36.10 -19.46 3.44
CA GLN A 57 37.29 -19.29 2.58
C GLN A 57 36.92 -19.74 1.16
N PRO A 58 37.27 -18.99 0.10
CA PRO A 58 37.09 -19.46 -1.27
C PRO A 58 37.94 -20.69 -1.47
N THR A 59 37.31 -21.85 -1.45
CA THR A 59 37.97 -23.13 -1.74
C THR A 59 38.07 -23.30 -3.25
N SER A 60 39.20 -23.82 -3.72
CA SER A 60 39.33 -24.17 -5.15
C SER A 60 38.34 -25.26 -5.51
N ILE A 61 37.89 -25.30 -6.75
CA ILE A 61 36.95 -26.31 -7.25
C ILE A 61 37.48 -27.73 -7.04
N ALA A 62 38.81 -27.92 -7.07
CA ALA A 62 39.46 -29.19 -6.74
C ALA A 62 39.22 -29.62 -5.27
N GLN A 63 39.28 -28.68 -4.35
CA GLN A 63 38.98 -28.93 -2.91
C GLN A 63 37.49 -29.19 -2.68
N LEU A 64 36.60 -28.59 -3.47
CA LEU A 64 35.15 -28.85 -3.42
C LEU A 64 34.82 -30.25 -3.91
N LEU A 65 35.54 -30.79 -4.86
CA LEU A 65 35.37 -32.16 -5.37
C LEU A 65 35.97 -33.24 -4.46
N GLU A 66 36.96 -32.87 -3.65
CA GLU A 66 37.57 -33.76 -2.64
C GLU A 66 36.79 -33.77 -1.30
N ALA A 67 36.09 -32.67 -0.98
CA ALA A 67 35.29 -32.58 0.21
C ALA A 67 33.95 -33.33 0.00
N ARG A 68 33.74 -34.39 0.77
CA ARG A 68 32.51 -35.22 0.68
C ARG A 68 31.21 -34.49 1.07
N GLU A 69 31.30 -33.38 1.81
CA GLU A 69 30.18 -32.50 2.16
C GLU A 69 30.68 -31.07 2.21
N VAL A 70 30.26 -30.26 1.25
CA VAL A 70 30.47 -28.80 1.29
C VAL A 70 29.15 -28.14 1.63
N THR A 71 29.02 -27.65 2.84
CA THR A 71 27.90 -26.82 3.24
C THR A 71 28.12 -25.42 2.67
N ILE A 72 27.38 -25.06 1.64
CA ILE A 72 27.36 -23.70 1.12
C ILE A 72 26.61 -22.85 2.14
N LYS A 73 27.33 -21.95 2.79
CA LYS A 73 26.78 -20.97 3.72
C LYS A 73 26.63 -19.63 2.99
N ASN A 74 25.60 -18.86 3.32
CA ASN A 74 25.34 -17.55 2.76
C ASN A 74 25.09 -17.57 1.24
N VAL A 75 24.02 -18.25 0.84
CA VAL A 75 23.51 -18.18 -0.54
C VAL A 75 22.78 -16.86 -0.73
N ARG A 76 23.03 -16.21 -1.87
CA ARG A 76 22.35 -14.97 -2.24
C ARG A 76 21.37 -15.26 -3.35
N ILE A 77 20.10 -14.96 -3.11
CA ILE A 77 19.01 -15.21 -4.04
C ILE A 77 18.23 -13.90 -4.31
N ASN A 78 17.80 -13.70 -5.55
CA ASN A 78 16.81 -12.69 -5.89
C ASN A 78 15.41 -13.26 -5.69
N PHE A 79 14.65 -12.68 -4.79
CA PHE A 79 13.24 -12.94 -4.63
C PHE A 79 12.46 -11.85 -5.38
N GLY A 80 11.80 -12.22 -6.49
CA GLY A 80 11.17 -11.28 -7.40
C GLY A 80 12.12 -10.62 -8.41
N PRO A 81 11.63 -9.78 -9.34
CA PRO A 81 10.23 -9.35 -9.47
C PRO A 81 9.26 -10.43 -10.00
N ALA A 82 9.74 -11.48 -10.66
CA ALA A 82 8.93 -12.54 -11.25
C ALA A 82 8.46 -13.57 -10.20
N HIS A 83 7.96 -13.10 -9.08
CA HIS A 83 7.38 -13.92 -8.01
C HIS A 83 6.00 -13.35 -7.62
N PRO A 84 4.96 -14.18 -7.41
CA PRO A 84 3.61 -13.71 -7.07
C PRO A 84 3.58 -12.76 -5.87
N ALA A 85 4.26 -13.08 -4.78
CA ALA A 85 4.33 -12.26 -3.57
C ALA A 85 5.09 -10.93 -3.77
N ALA A 86 5.90 -10.80 -4.81
CA ALA A 86 6.60 -9.57 -5.18
C ALA A 86 5.79 -8.64 -6.08
N HIS A 87 4.58 -9.03 -6.47
CA HIS A 87 3.62 -8.27 -7.30
C HIS A 87 4.20 -7.78 -8.64
N GLY A 88 5.27 -8.41 -9.14
CA GLY A 88 5.96 -7.99 -10.36
C GLY A 88 6.81 -6.73 -10.26
N CYS A 89 6.88 -6.10 -9.08
CA CYS A 89 7.49 -4.78 -8.89
C CYS A 89 8.56 -4.73 -7.79
N LEU A 90 8.69 -5.77 -6.96
CA LEU A 90 9.71 -5.85 -5.92
C LEU A 90 10.84 -6.78 -6.34
N ARG A 91 12.06 -6.30 -6.26
CA ARG A 91 13.26 -7.12 -6.25
C ARG A 91 13.80 -7.14 -4.82
N LEU A 92 13.76 -8.29 -4.18
CA LEU A 92 14.29 -8.47 -2.84
C LEU A 92 15.53 -9.35 -2.90
N ILE A 93 16.68 -8.82 -2.50
CA ILE A 93 17.89 -9.61 -2.42
C ILE A 93 17.94 -10.25 -1.03
N THR A 94 17.90 -11.57 -1.03
CA THR A 94 17.90 -12.37 0.20
C THR A 94 19.26 -13.01 0.40
N TYR A 95 19.83 -12.84 1.58
CA TYR A 95 21.04 -13.51 2.03
C TYR A 95 20.65 -14.65 2.96
N LEU A 96 20.91 -15.88 2.54
CA LEU A 96 20.45 -17.08 3.21
C LEU A 96 21.62 -17.86 3.83
N ASP A 97 21.37 -18.45 4.98
CA ASP A 97 22.20 -19.48 5.59
C ASP A 97 21.39 -20.79 5.59
N GLY A 98 21.60 -21.62 4.56
CA GLY A 98 20.64 -22.67 4.22
C GLY A 98 19.31 -22.07 3.79
N GLU A 99 18.25 -22.31 4.52
CA GLU A 99 16.91 -21.74 4.31
C GLU A 99 16.60 -20.53 5.21
N LEU A 100 17.47 -20.25 6.20
CA LEU A 100 17.28 -19.15 7.13
C LEU A 100 17.73 -17.81 6.53
N ILE A 101 16.88 -16.81 6.66
CA ILE A 101 17.15 -15.45 6.19
C ILE A 101 18.08 -14.74 7.18
N ARG A 102 19.22 -14.26 6.70
CA ARG A 102 20.17 -13.46 7.49
C ARG A 102 20.01 -11.97 7.26
N LYS A 103 19.73 -11.58 6.01
CA LYS A 103 19.56 -10.19 5.62
C LYS A 103 18.64 -10.10 4.42
N LEU A 104 17.85 -9.05 4.39
CA LEU A 104 16.99 -8.68 3.27
C LEU A 104 17.32 -7.28 2.80
N ASP A 105 17.44 -7.12 1.49
CA ASP A 105 17.72 -5.82 0.86
C ASP A 105 16.66 -5.55 -0.22
N PRO A 106 15.64 -4.71 0.09
CA PRO A 106 14.58 -4.40 -0.84
C PRO A 106 15.03 -3.38 -1.88
N HIS A 107 14.94 -3.75 -3.15
CA HIS A 107 15.16 -2.86 -4.29
C HIS A 107 13.81 -2.45 -4.87
N ILE A 108 13.48 -1.19 -4.73
CA ILE A 108 12.26 -0.55 -5.22
C ILE A 108 12.56 0.34 -6.42
N GLY A 109 11.51 0.87 -7.06
CA GLY A 109 11.65 1.80 -8.18
C GLY A 109 11.19 1.21 -9.52
N LEU A 110 10.85 -0.07 -9.59
CA LEU A 110 10.35 -0.69 -10.83
C LEU A 110 9.01 -0.13 -11.29
N LEU A 111 8.23 0.44 -10.38
CA LEU A 111 6.95 1.13 -10.66
C LEU A 111 7.05 2.64 -10.41
N HIS A 112 8.23 3.22 -10.38
CA HIS A 112 8.39 4.66 -10.24
C HIS A 112 7.92 5.39 -11.50
N ARG A 113 6.91 6.24 -11.32
CA ARG A 113 6.26 6.98 -12.41
C ARG A 113 6.49 8.48 -12.34
N GLY A 114 7.26 8.96 -11.37
CA GLY A 114 7.52 10.37 -11.15
C GLY A 114 6.29 11.19 -10.76
N THR A 115 5.34 10.59 -10.06
CA THR A 115 4.04 11.20 -9.73
C THR A 115 4.17 12.54 -9.01
N GLU A 116 5.05 12.63 -8.01
CA GLU A 116 5.28 13.89 -7.30
C GLU A 116 5.75 15.00 -8.24
N LYS A 117 6.60 14.67 -9.20
CA LYS A 117 7.11 15.64 -10.18
C LYS A 117 6.07 16.02 -11.23
N LEU A 118 5.28 15.06 -11.70
CA LEU A 118 4.21 15.31 -12.65
C LEU A 118 3.12 16.22 -12.09
N ILE A 119 2.78 16.10 -10.82
CA ILE A 119 1.81 16.94 -10.12
C ILE A 119 2.23 18.41 -10.15
N GLU A 120 3.52 18.74 -10.08
CA GLU A 120 4.04 20.11 -10.14
C GLU A 120 3.74 20.82 -11.49
N TYR A 121 3.51 20.06 -12.56
CA TYR A 121 3.15 20.60 -13.88
C TYR A 121 1.65 20.68 -14.15
N LYS A 122 0.82 20.10 -13.27
CA LYS A 122 -0.64 20.02 -13.42
C LYS A 122 -1.34 21.02 -12.50
N THR A 123 -2.54 21.44 -12.89
CA THR A 123 -3.40 22.19 -11.97
C THR A 123 -3.89 21.31 -10.83
N TYR A 124 -4.34 21.90 -9.72
CA TYR A 124 -4.86 21.15 -8.58
C TYR A 124 -5.99 20.17 -8.97
N MET A 125 -6.87 20.54 -9.89
CA MET A 125 -7.91 19.64 -10.40
C MET A 125 -7.34 18.50 -11.24
N GLN A 126 -6.31 18.76 -12.06
CA GLN A 126 -5.66 17.77 -12.91
C GLN A 126 -4.71 16.85 -12.12
N ALA A 127 -4.29 17.26 -10.93
CA ALA A 127 -3.44 16.47 -10.06
C ALA A 127 -4.19 15.33 -9.36
N LEU A 128 -5.48 15.50 -9.12
CA LEU A 128 -6.31 14.55 -8.37
C LEU A 128 -6.28 13.11 -8.93
N PRO A 129 -6.42 12.86 -10.25
CA PRO A 129 -6.34 11.51 -10.81
C PRO A 129 -5.01 10.77 -10.59
N TYR A 130 -3.94 11.49 -10.31
CA TYR A 130 -2.66 10.84 -9.98
C TYR A 130 -2.70 10.15 -8.62
N PHE A 131 -3.48 10.71 -7.68
CA PHE A 131 -3.64 10.12 -6.35
C PHE A 131 -4.37 8.78 -6.39
N ASP A 132 -5.39 8.63 -7.24
CA ASP A 132 -6.09 7.35 -7.42
C ASP A 132 -5.16 6.20 -7.81
N ARG A 133 -4.07 6.52 -8.48
CA ARG A 133 -3.13 5.55 -9.04
C ARG A 133 -1.93 5.29 -8.15
N LEU A 134 -1.86 5.89 -6.98
CA LEU A 134 -0.84 5.60 -5.97
C LEU A 134 -1.13 4.26 -5.32
N ASP A 135 -2.04 4.21 -4.39
CA ASP A 135 -2.61 2.94 -3.92
C ASP A 135 -3.89 2.65 -4.71
N TYR A 136 -3.77 1.84 -5.74
CA TYR A 136 -4.88 1.50 -6.63
C TYR A 136 -5.93 0.57 -6.00
N ILE A 137 -5.73 0.10 -4.76
CA ILE A 137 -6.73 -0.65 -3.99
C ILE A 137 -7.61 0.30 -3.17
N SER A 138 -7.01 1.35 -2.60
CA SER A 138 -7.68 2.31 -1.70
C SER A 138 -7.76 3.71 -2.32
N THR A 139 -8.30 3.82 -3.51
CA THR A 139 -8.27 5.02 -4.35
C THR A 139 -8.88 6.25 -3.69
N LEU A 140 -10.10 6.12 -3.15
CA LEU A 140 -10.83 7.26 -2.59
C LEU A 140 -10.17 7.84 -1.33
N CYS A 141 -9.48 7.03 -0.54
CA CYS A 141 -8.71 7.54 0.58
C CYS A 141 -7.56 8.45 0.12
N ASN A 142 -6.89 8.12 -0.98
CA ASN A 142 -5.82 8.96 -1.53
C ASN A 142 -6.36 10.31 -2.02
N GLU A 143 -7.49 10.30 -2.76
CA GLU A 143 -8.18 11.52 -3.17
C GLU A 143 -8.53 12.39 -1.97
N HIS A 144 -9.04 11.78 -0.92
CA HIS A 144 -9.46 12.45 0.31
C HIS A 144 -8.31 13.26 0.93
N ALA A 145 -7.13 12.67 1.08
CA ALA A 145 -5.97 13.36 1.63
C ALA A 145 -5.58 14.60 0.84
N PHE A 146 -5.60 14.51 -0.50
CA PHE A 146 -5.26 15.64 -1.36
C PHE A 146 -6.32 16.74 -1.33
N CYS A 147 -7.62 16.37 -1.33
CA CYS A 147 -8.71 17.33 -1.22
C CYS A 147 -8.63 18.10 0.10
N LEU A 148 -8.46 17.41 1.24
CA LEU A 148 -8.31 18.04 2.54
C LEU A 148 -7.09 18.98 2.60
N ALA A 149 -5.95 18.59 2.02
CA ALA A 149 -4.76 19.43 1.97
C ALA A 149 -5.01 20.73 1.19
N THR A 150 -5.67 20.63 0.05
CA THR A 150 -5.98 21.79 -0.81
C THR A 150 -7.05 22.68 -0.17
N GLU A 151 -8.09 22.11 0.40
CA GLU A 151 -9.16 22.83 1.10
C GLU A 151 -8.62 23.59 2.32
N LYS A 152 -7.67 23.03 3.05
CA LYS A 152 -7.01 23.68 4.16
C LYS A 152 -6.20 24.91 3.70
N LEU A 153 -5.52 24.85 2.56
CA LEU A 153 -4.82 26.00 1.98
C LEU A 153 -5.79 27.09 1.48
N LEU A 154 -6.92 26.69 0.92
CA LEU A 154 -7.96 27.59 0.43
C LEU A 154 -8.85 28.13 1.56
N ASN A 155 -8.77 27.55 2.77
CA ASN A 155 -9.63 27.84 3.91
C ASN A 155 -11.14 27.70 3.59
N ILE A 156 -11.50 26.62 2.89
CA ILE A 156 -12.85 26.32 2.46
C ILE A 156 -13.53 25.38 3.45
N GLN A 157 -14.79 25.69 3.77
CA GLN A 157 -15.65 24.80 4.59
C GLN A 157 -16.54 23.96 3.68
N VAL A 158 -16.32 22.65 3.74
CA VAL A 158 -17.09 21.68 2.94
C VAL A 158 -18.48 21.50 3.56
N PRO A 159 -19.57 21.43 2.74
CA PRO A 159 -20.92 21.17 3.22
C PRO A 159 -21.03 19.86 4.01
N ARG A 160 -21.90 19.84 5.01
CA ARG A 160 -22.05 18.70 5.92
C ARG A 160 -22.41 17.40 5.19
N ARG A 161 -23.33 17.46 4.23
CA ARG A 161 -23.69 16.28 3.42
C ARG A 161 -22.48 15.71 2.69
N ALA A 162 -21.66 16.54 2.06
CA ALA A 162 -20.45 16.09 1.37
C ALA A 162 -19.45 15.43 2.32
N LYS A 163 -19.31 15.92 3.55
CA LYS A 163 -18.46 15.29 4.58
C LYS A 163 -18.94 13.88 4.93
N PHE A 164 -20.26 13.69 5.11
CA PHE A 164 -20.84 12.38 5.36
C PHE A 164 -20.60 11.41 4.20
N ILE A 165 -20.81 11.87 2.95
CA ILE A 165 -20.56 11.05 1.75
C ILE A 165 -19.08 10.66 1.66
N ARG A 166 -18.16 11.59 1.88
CA ARG A 166 -16.71 11.31 1.87
C ARG A 166 -16.33 10.28 2.93
N THR A 167 -16.83 10.43 4.15
CA THR A 167 -16.57 9.47 5.24
C THR A 167 -17.12 8.10 4.90
N LEU A 168 -18.36 8.03 4.35
CA LEU A 168 -18.99 6.79 3.93
C LEU A 168 -18.14 6.03 2.91
N PHE A 169 -17.73 6.71 1.84
CA PHE A 169 -16.93 6.09 0.79
C PHE A 169 -15.49 5.80 1.23
N SER A 170 -14.94 6.54 2.18
CA SER A 170 -13.63 6.22 2.77
C SER A 170 -13.69 4.92 3.58
N GLU A 171 -14.76 4.68 4.32
CA GLU A 171 -14.93 3.42 5.07
C GLU A 171 -15.29 2.24 4.15
N LEU A 172 -16.06 2.45 3.08
CA LEU A 172 -16.26 1.43 2.04
C LEU A 172 -14.91 1.04 1.38
N THR A 173 -14.06 2.02 1.11
CA THR A 173 -12.72 1.79 0.57
C THR A 173 -11.83 1.06 1.57
N ARG A 174 -11.97 1.31 2.87
CA ARG A 174 -11.28 0.55 3.92
C ARG A 174 -11.67 -0.92 3.89
N ILE A 175 -12.97 -1.22 3.77
CA ILE A 175 -13.46 -2.59 3.60
C ILE A 175 -12.84 -3.22 2.34
N LEU A 176 -12.88 -2.54 1.20
CA LEU A 176 -12.26 -3.00 -0.05
C LEU A 176 -10.80 -3.41 0.12
N ASN A 177 -10.02 -2.57 0.83
CA ASN A 177 -8.62 -2.82 1.06
C ASN A 177 -8.37 -4.01 1.97
N HIS A 178 -9.08 -4.08 3.10
CA HIS A 178 -8.87 -5.16 4.07
C HIS A 178 -9.32 -6.51 3.53
N LEU A 179 -10.39 -6.56 2.74
CA LEU A 179 -10.80 -7.78 2.02
C LEU A 179 -9.71 -8.23 1.03
N ALA A 180 -9.08 -7.29 0.32
CA ALA A 180 -7.97 -7.62 -0.59
C ALA A 180 -6.73 -8.10 0.17
N GLY A 181 -6.27 -7.35 1.17
CA GLY A 181 -5.05 -7.67 1.92
C GLY A 181 -5.15 -9.01 2.64
N THR A 182 -6.31 -9.31 3.24
CA THR A 182 -6.55 -10.62 3.87
C THR A 182 -6.61 -11.75 2.85
N SER A 183 -7.25 -11.54 1.70
CA SER A 183 -7.35 -12.56 0.66
C SER A 183 -5.98 -12.88 0.01
N PHE A 184 -5.14 -11.89 -0.22
CA PHE A 184 -3.78 -12.11 -0.73
C PHE A 184 -2.89 -12.85 0.28
N LEU A 185 -3.01 -12.54 1.57
CA LEU A 185 -2.31 -13.28 2.60
C LEU A 185 -2.70 -14.76 2.61
N LEU A 186 -4.00 -15.05 2.52
CA LEU A 186 -4.51 -16.43 2.47
C LEU A 186 -4.07 -17.14 1.19
N LEU A 187 -4.08 -16.46 0.04
CA LEU A 187 -3.58 -16.99 -1.23
C LEU A 187 -2.10 -17.37 -1.16
N ASP A 188 -1.26 -16.49 -0.63
CA ASP A 188 0.20 -16.71 -0.52
C ASP A 188 0.53 -17.89 0.41
N LEU A 189 -0.36 -18.23 1.31
CA LEU A 189 -0.27 -19.42 2.16
C LEU A 189 -0.94 -20.66 1.54
N GLY A 190 -1.50 -20.54 0.33
CA GLY A 190 -2.08 -21.64 -0.43
C GLY A 190 -3.60 -21.82 -0.29
N ALA A 191 -4.29 -20.96 0.47
CA ALA A 191 -5.74 -21.00 0.61
C ALA A 191 -6.42 -20.15 -0.48
N ILE A 192 -6.75 -20.77 -1.62
CA ILE A 192 -7.32 -20.06 -2.78
C ILE A 192 -8.82 -19.75 -2.64
N THR A 193 -9.60 -20.59 -1.95
CA THR A 193 -11.06 -20.46 -1.84
C THR A 193 -11.49 -19.15 -1.15
N PRO A 194 -10.93 -18.75 -0.02
CA PRO A 194 -11.27 -17.48 0.62
C PRO A 194 -11.01 -16.25 -0.25
N LEU A 195 -10.02 -16.33 -1.17
CA LEU A 195 -9.77 -15.27 -2.13
C LEU A 195 -11.03 -14.99 -2.97
N PHE A 196 -11.62 -16.03 -3.56
CA PHE A 196 -12.80 -15.85 -4.42
C PHE A 196 -14.01 -15.34 -3.64
N TRP A 197 -14.22 -15.83 -2.42
CA TRP A 197 -15.33 -15.38 -1.56
C TRP A 197 -15.21 -13.89 -1.19
N LEU A 198 -14.01 -13.45 -0.80
CA LEU A 198 -13.79 -12.05 -0.45
C LEU A 198 -13.82 -11.14 -1.67
N PHE A 199 -13.36 -11.63 -2.84
CA PHE A 199 -13.42 -10.86 -4.09
C PHE A 199 -14.85 -10.72 -4.63
N GLU A 200 -15.74 -11.66 -4.37
CA GLU A 200 -17.17 -11.52 -4.67
C GLU A 200 -17.77 -10.32 -3.92
N GLU A 201 -17.46 -10.16 -2.64
CA GLU A 201 -17.93 -9.01 -1.86
C GLU A 201 -17.30 -7.69 -2.35
N ARG A 202 -16.04 -7.73 -2.76
CA ARG A 202 -15.38 -6.56 -3.37
C ARG A 202 -16.05 -6.12 -4.66
N GLU A 203 -16.49 -7.04 -5.51
CA GLU A 203 -17.20 -6.69 -6.75
C GLU A 203 -18.49 -5.92 -6.48
N LYS A 204 -19.23 -6.28 -5.44
CA LYS A 204 -20.45 -5.55 -5.05
C LYS A 204 -20.16 -4.09 -4.66
N ILE A 205 -19.03 -3.84 -3.98
CA ILE A 205 -18.60 -2.47 -3.64
C ILE A 205 -18.12 -1.72 -4.89
N TYR A 206 -17.46 -2.38 -5.84
CA TYR A 206 -17.08 -1.78 -7.11
C TYR A 206 -18.30 -1.39 -7.96
N GLU A 207 -19.37 -2.17 -7.93
CA GLU A 207 -20.65 -1.81 -8.56
C GLU A 207 -21.24 -0.53 -7.94
N ILE A 208 -21.21 -0.41 -6.61
CA ILE A 208 -21.62 0.81 -5.91
C ILE A 208 -20.79 2.02 -6.38
N CYS A 209 -19.47 1.88 -6.48
CA CYS A 209 -18.58 2.92 -6.98
C CYS A 209 -18.90 3.28 -8.44
N GLU A 210 -19.12 2.29 -9.30
CA GLU A 210 -19.46 2.50 -10.70
C GLU A 210 -20.77 3.27 -10.88
N ARG A 211 -21.78 2.95 -10.08
CA ARG A 211 -23.07 3.67 -10.11
C ARG A 211 -22.95 5.13 -9.70
N VAL A 212 -21.99 5.46 -8.84
CA VAL A 212 -21.79 6.82 -8.35
C VAL A 212 -20.91 7.65 -9.30
N CYS A 213 -19.82 7.09 -9.82
CA CYS A 213 -18.82 7.85 -10.56
C CYS A 213 -18.61 7.38 -12.01
N GLY A 214 -19.18 6.25 -12.42
CA GLY A 214 -19.01 5.66 -13.74
C GLY A 214 -17.75 4.81 -13.90
N SER A 215 -16.93 4.69 -12.87
CA SER A 215 -15.70 3.89 -12.86
C SER A 215 -15.70 2.89 -11.73
N ARG A 216 -15.26 1.65 -12.01
CA ARG A 216 -15.16 0.62 -10.99
C ARG A 216 -14.07 0.94 -9.94
N MET A 217 -12.92 1.38 -10.38
CA MET A 217 -11.70 1.42 -9.56
C MET A 217 -11.18 2.83 -9.33
N HIS A 218 -10.85 3.57 -10.38
CA HIS A 218 -10.35 4.95 -10.30
C HIS A 218 -11.50 5.92 -10.42
N CYS A 219 -12.10 6.23 -9.28
CA CYS A 219 -13.39 6.92 -9.22
C CYS A 219 -13.27 8.41 -9.48
N ASN A 220 -12.21 9.06 -9.00
CA ASN A 220 -12.06 10.51 -9.05
C ASN A 220 -13.33 11.24 -8.60
N TYR A 221 -13.93 10.71 -7.52
CA TYR A 221 -15.23 11.11 -7.02
C TYR A 221 -15.14 12.27 -6.03
N PHE A 222 -14.14 12.25 -5.16
CA PHE A 222 -13.91 13.38 -4.26
C PHE A 222 -13.32 14.54 -5.06
N ARG A 223 -13.85 15.72 -4.80
CA ARG A 223 -13.42 16.96 -5.46
C ARG A 223 -13.09 18.00 -4.42
N ILE A 224 -12.23 18.92 -4.75
CA ILE A 224 -11.92 20.05 -3.89
C ILE A 224 -13.21 20.85 -3.69
N GLY A 225 -13.62 20.98 -2.43
CA GLY A 225 -14.86 21.63 -2.02
C GLY A 225 -16.09 20.72 -1.92
N GLY A 226 -15.96 19.39 -2.09
CA GLY A 226 -17.07 18.45 -1.93
C GLY A 226 -16.92 17.15 -2.72
N VAL A 227 -17.98 16.69 -3.37
CA VAL A 227 -18.02 15.48 -4.21
C VAL A 227 -18.54 15.82 -5.59
N TYR A 228 -18.23 14.97 -6.57
CA TYR A 228 -18.56 15.21 -7.99
C TYR A 228 -20.08 15.25 -8.24
N GLN A 229 -20.83 14.31 -7.66
CA GLN A 229 -22.30 14.25 -7.77
C GLN A 229 -22.87 13.59 -6.51
N ASP A 230 -24.18 13.80 -6.31
CA ASP A 230 -24.89 13.18 -5.19
C ASP A 230 -25.10 11.69 -5.42
N MET A 231 -25.37 10.96 -4.36
CA MET A 231 -25.67 9.54 -4.43
C MET A 231 -26.97 9.31 -5.21
N PRO A 232 -26.99 8.35 -6.16
CA PRO A 232 -28.20 7.96 -6.85
C PRO A 232 -29.28 7.45 -5.89
N LEU A 233 -30.54 7.58 -6.29
CA LEU A 233 -31.66 7.06 -5.54
C LEU A 233 -31.54 5.53 -5.39
N GLY A 234 -31.82 5.00 -4.19
CA GLY A 234 -31.72 3.59 -3.86
C GLY A 234 -30.32 3.10 -3.49
N LEU A 235 -29.26 3.89 -3.72
CA LEU A 235 -27.90 3.47 -3.41
C LEU A 235 -27.66 3.24 -1.92
N MET A 236 -28.29 4.03 -1.06
CA MET A 236 -28.17 3.87 0.39
C MET A 236 -28.78 2.55 0.87
N ASP A 237 -29.88 2.12 0.25
CA ASP A 237 -30.55 0.85 0.56
C ASP A 237 -29.66 -0.33 0.12
N ASP A 238 -29.04 -0.24 -1.07
CA ASP A 238 -28.11 -1.26 -1.58
C ASP A 238 -26.85 -1.36 -0.71
N ILE A 239 -26.30 -0.23 -0.24
CA ILE A 239 -25.17 -0.23 0.71
C ILE A 239 -25.59 -0.91 2.03
N HIS A 240 -26.80 -0.60 2.53
CA HIS A 240 -27.31 -1.22 3.75
C HIS A 240 -27.49 -2.74 3.58
N GLU A 241 -28.00 -3.19 2.44
CA GLU A 241 -28.12 -4.61 2.12
C GLU A 241 -26.75 -5.30 2.10
N LEU A 242 -25.75 -4.67 1.49
CA LEU A 242 -24.38 -5.19 1.45
C LEU A 242 -23.77 -5.33 2.85
N ILE A 243 -23.84 -4.26 3.66
CA ILE A 243 -23.23 -4.29 5.01
C ILE A 243 -23.94 -5.25 5.96
N SER A 244 -25.22 -5.53 5.74
CA SER A 244 -25.98 -6.50 6.55
C SER A 244 -25.57 -7.95 6.29
N LYS A 245 -25.11 -8.28 5.08
CA LYS A 245 -24.68 -9.63 4.68
C LYS A 245 -23.18 -9.88 4.86
N LEU A 246 -22.38 -8.83 4.86
CA LEU A 246 -20.92 -8.93 4.92
C LEU A 246 -20.39 -9.61 6.20
N PRO A 247 -20.95 -9.42 7.40
CA PRO A 247 -20.50 -10.12 8.61
C PRO A 247 -20.58 -11.64 8.48
N ASP A 248 -21.67 -12.17 7.93
CA ASP A 248 -21.85 -13.62 7.75
C ASP A 248 -20.76 -14.19 6.82
N ARG A 249 -20.41 -13.45 5.76
CA ARG A 249 -19.34 -13.82 4.84
C ARG A 249 -17.97 -13.80 5.52
N LEU A 250 -17.71 -12.82 6.41
CA LEU A 250 -16.48 -12.77 7.19
C LEU A 250 -16.38 -13.97 8.15
N ASP A 251 -17.48 -14.31 8.81
CA ASP A 251 -17.52 -15.45 9.72
C ASP A 251 -17.25 -16.77 8.99
N GLU A 252 -17.80 -16.97 7.77
CA GLU A 252 -17.48 -18.12 6.91
C GLU A 252 -15.96 -18.22 6.59
N VAL A 253 -15.33 -17.09 6.28
CA VAL A 253 -13.88 -17.04 6.00
C VAL A 253 -13.07 -17.32 7.26
N GLU A 254 -13.49 -16.78 8.41
CA GLU A 254 -12.84 -17.05 9.69
C GLU A 254 -12.93 -18.52 10.10
N ASP A 255 -14.05 -19.15 9.90
CA ASP A 255 -14.24 -20.58 10.20
C ASP A 255 -13.28 -21.46 9.38
N VAL A 256 -13.05 -21.13 8.12
CA VAL A 256 -12.13 -21.88 7.24
C VAL A 256 -10.66 -21.57 7.53
N ALA A 257 -10.31 -20.32 7.81
CA ALA A 257 -8.92 -19.87 7.89
C ALA A 257 -8.40 -19.74 9.32
N THR A 258 -9.11 -19.03 10.21
CA THR A 258 -8.59 -18.59 11.51
C THR A 258 -8.31 -19.76 12.44
N SER A 259 -9.15 -20.79 12.43
CA SER A 259 -9.00 -22.00 13.26
C SER A 259 -8.14 -23.09 12.61
N ASN A 260 -7.74 -22.91 11.36
CA ASN A 260 -6.97 -23.90 10.62
C ASN A 260 -5.55 -24.02 11.20
N ARG A 261 -5.19 -25.24 11.63
CA ARG A 261 -3.87 -25.54 12.20
C ARG A 261 -2.71 -25.12 11.28
N LEU A 262 -2.82 -25.39 9.97
CA LEU A 262 -1.79 -25.03 9.00
C LEU A 262 -1.61 -23.52 8.93
N PHE A 263 -2.71 -22.76 8.89
CA PHE A 263 -2.67 -21.30 8.87
C PHE A 263 -2.04 -20.74 10.16
N ILE A 264 -2.42 -21.28 11.32
CA ILE A 264 -1.85 -20.85 12.61
C ILE A 264 -0.34 -21.10 12.65
N GLU A 265 0.12 -22.29 12.28
CA GLU A 265 1.56 -22.64 12.28
C GLU A 265 2.37 -21.80 11.26
N ARG A 266 1.73 -21.31 10.18
CA ARG A 266 2.36 -20.49 9.16
C ARG A 266 2.26 -18.98 9.42
N THR A 267 1.62 -18.51 10.46
CA THR A 267 1.38 -17.09 10.74
C THR A 267 1.72 -16.66 12.15
N LYS A 268 1.55 -17.57 13.14
CA LYS A 268 1.84 -17.29 14.54
C LYS A 268 3.34 -17.26 14.78
N ASP A 269 3.78 -16.27 15.55
CA ASP A 269 5.20 -16.00 15.88
C ASP A 269 6.09 -15.73 14.64
N ILE A 270 5.50 -15.46 13.46
CA ILE A 270 6.21 -15.11 12.23
C ILE A 270 6.23 -13.59 12.05
N GLY A 271 7.42 -13.01 11.83
CA GLY A 271 7.65 -11.59 11.65
C GLY A 271 7.13 -10.73 12.81
N PRO A 272 7.39 -11.06 14.07
CA PRO A 272 6.90 -10.27 15.19
C PRO A 272 7.61 -8.92 15.25
N VAL A 273 6.86 -7.87 15.57
CA VAL A 273 7.39 -6.51 15.75
C VAL A 273 6.98 -5.99 17.12
N SER A 274 7.95 -5.67 17.95
CA SER A 274 7.69 -5.05 19.24
C SER A 274 7.18 -3.62 19.10
N ALA A 275 6.43 -3.13 20.09
CA ALA A 275 5.92 -1.76 20.10
C ALA A 275 7.04 -0.69 19.95
N HIS A 276 8.18 -0.91 20.62
CA HIS A 276 9.34 -0.02 20.53
C HIS A 276 9.92 0.04 19.12
N GLU A 277 10.12 -1.11 18.47
CA GLU A 277 10.63 -1.18 17.10
C GLU A 277 9.63 -0.64 16.07
N ALA A 278 8.33 -0.84 16.29
CA ALA A 278 7.30 -0.28 15.43
C ALA A 278 7.33 1.25 15.41
N LEU A 279 7.51 1.89 16.57
CA LEU A 279 7.68 3.33 16.69
C LEU A 279 8.98 3.84 16.07
N ASN A 280 10.12 3.17 16.35
CA ASN A 280 11.42 3.55 15.82
C ASN A 280 11.47 3.51 14.29
N ARG A 281 10.72 2.57 13.67
CA ARG A 281 10.66 2.43 12.21
C ARG A 281 9.55 3.26 11.57
N GLY A 282 8.75 3.99 12.35
CA GLY A 282 7.67 4.82 11.87
C GLY A 282 6.48 4.02 11.30
N PHE A 283 6.22 2.83 11.82
CA PHE A 283 5.06 2.05 11.45
C PHE A 283 3.78 2.74 11.91
N THR A 284 2.73 2.60 11.14
CA THR A 284 1.44 3.24 11.38
C THR A 284 0.29 2.28 11.01
N GLY A 285 -0.94 2.63 11.41
CA GLY A 285 -2.13 1.86 11.08
C GLY A 285 -2.13 0.44 11.64
N PRO A 286 -2.63 -0.54 10.90
CA PRO A 286 -2.74 -1.93 11.35
C PRO A 286 -1.42 -2.53 11.83
N MET A 287 -0.29 -2.16 11.20
CA MET A 287 1.03 -2.62 11.61
C MET A 287 1.40 -2.16 13.02
N LEU A 288 1.09 -0.91 13.36
CA LEU A 288 1.34 -0.35 14.68
C LEU A 288 0.37 -0.90 15.73
N ARG A 289 -0.93 -0.99 15.37
CA ARG A 289 -1.97 -1.51 16.27
C ARG A 289 -1.77 -2.98 16.59
N ALA A 290 -1.28 -3.78 15.64
CA ALA A 290 -0.92 -5.18 15.89
C ALA A 290 0.18 -5.32 16.96
N SER A 291 1.12 -4.38 17.03
CA SER A 291 2.18 -4.33 18.04
C SER A 291 1.72 -3.83 19.43
N GLY A 292 0.42 -3.61 19.63
CA GLY A 292 -0.16 -3.26 20.93
C GLY A 292 -0.33 -1.76 21.22
N ILE A 293 -0.08 -0.89 20.23
CA ILE A 293 -0.20 0.55 20.40
C ILE A 293 -1.58 1.05 19.92
N LYS A 294 -2.34 1.65 20.81
CA LYS A 294 -3.66 2.21 20.52
C LYS A 294 -3.53 3.59 19.88
N TRP A 295 -3.29 3.60 18.57
CA TRP A 295 -3.17 4.84 17.80
C TRP A 295 -4.04 4.79 16.56
N ASP A 296 -4.87 5.81 16.36
CA ASP A 296 -5.70 6.01 15.19
C ASP A 296 -5.92 7.51 14.97
N ILE A 297 -5.61 8.00 13.78
CA ILE A 297 -5.73 9.43 13.43
C ILE A 297 -7.18 9.87 13.49
N ARG A 298 -8.14 9.01 13.16
CA ARG A 298 -9.58 9.31 13.22
C ARG A 298 -10.06 9.68 14.62
N LYS A 299 -9.39 9.19 15.68
CA LYS A 299 -9.66 9.52 17.08
C LYS A 299 -8.72 10.61 17.63
N ALA A 300 -7.45 10.60 17.21
CA ALA A 300 -6.44 11.52 17.71
C ALA A 300 -6.55 12.94 17.10
N GLN A 301 -6.86 13.00 15.80
CA GLN A 301 -7.08 14.23 15.04
C GLN A 301 -8.29 14.06 14.11
N PRO A 302 -9.51 14.08 14.65
CA PRO A 302 -10.71 13.85 13.86
C PRO A 302 -10.80 14.81 12.66
N TYR A 303 -11.17 14.26 11.53
CA TYR A 303 -11.43 15.00 10.30
C TYR A 303 -12.81 14.61 9.77
N GLU A 304 -13.39 15.45 8.91
CA GLU A 304 -14.76 15.30 8.39
C GLU A 304 -15.79 15.13 9.50
N VAL A 305 -16.35 13.91 9.68
CA VAL A 305 -17.39 13.60 10.69
C VAL A 305 -17.00 12.41 11.59
N TYR A 306 -15.72 12.06 11.68
CA TYR A 306 -15.29 10.95 12.54
C TYR A 306 -15.48 11.23 14.05
N ASP A 307 -15.58 12.48 14.44
CA ASP A 307 -15.91 12.90 15.82
C ASP A 307 -17.35 12.55 16.24
N GLU A 308 -18.28 12.43 15.26
CA GLU A 308 -19.68 12.08 15.49
C GLU A 308 -19.93 10.55 15.48
N LEU A 309 -18.90 9.74 15.15
CA LEU A 309 -19.01 8.30 14.98
C LEU A 309 -18.45 7.54 16.19
N ASP A 310 -19.19 6.49 16.56
CA ASP A 310 -18.78 5.57 17.61
C ASP A 310 -18.20 4.28 17.00
N PHE A 311 -16.90 4.06 17.25
CA PHE A 311 -16.17 2.87 16.84
C PHE A 311 -15.03 2.58 17.82
N ASP A 312 -14.60 1.33 17.88
CA ASP A 312 -13.50 0.89 18.69
C ASP A 312 -12.21 0.76 17.86
N ILE A 313 -11.06 0.91 18.51
CA ILE A 313 -9.76 0.71 17.89
C ILE A 313 -9.27 -0.68 18.27
N PRO A 314 -9.24 -1.65 17.34
CA PRO A 314 -8.73 -2.99 17.62
C PRO A 314 -7.22 -2.95 17.85
N ILE A 315 -6.74 -3.78 18.80
CA ILE A 315 -5.34 -3.82 19.21
C ILE A 315 -4.88 -5.27 19.30
N GLY A 316 -3.77 -5.60 18.64
CA GLY A 316 -3.07 -6.87 18.79
C GLY A 316 -2.17 -6.91 20.03
N ARG A 317 -1.47 -8.01 20.22
CA ARG A 317 -0.54 -8.21 21.35
C ARG A 317 0.84 -8.68 20.92
N ALA A 318 0.91 -9.64 20.01
CA ALA A 318 2.15 -10.27 19.58
C ALA A 318 2.86 -9.47 18.46
N GLY A 319 2.12 -8.72 17.65
CA GLY A 319 2.65 -7.99 16.51
C GLY A 319 3.15 -8.91 15.39
N ASP A 320 2.66 -10.14 15.32
CA ASP A 320 2.97 -11.13 14.29
C ASP A 320 2.00 -11.07 13.09
N VAL A 321 2.21 -11.92 12.11
CA VAL A 321 1.35 -12.02 10.92
C VAL A 321 -0.08 -12.38 11.30
N TYR A 322 -0.26 -13.25 12.30
CA TYR A 322 -1.59 -13.67 12.75
C TYR A 322 -2.40 -12.55 13.39
N ASP A 323 -1.77 -11.74 14.25
CA ASP A 323 -2.42 -10.58 14.86
C ASP A 323 -2.78 -9.52 13.80
N ARG A 324 -1.91 -9.28 12.81
CA ARG A 324 -2.19 -8.37 11.69
C ARG A 324 -3.39 -8.82 10.87
N TYR A 325 -3.53 -10.12 10.64
CA TYR A 325 -4.68 -10.70 9.95
C TYR A 325 -5.97 -10.48 10.74
N LYS A 326 -5.99 -10.88 12.01
CA LYS A 326 -7.17 -10.71 12.88
C LYS A 326 -7.59 -9.24 13.01
N LEU A 327 -6.61 -8.36 13.17
CA LEU A 327 -6.86 -6.94 13.32
C LEU A 327 -7.56 -6.36 12.10
N ARG A 328 -7.15 -6.75 10.89
CA ARG A 328 -7.80 -6.28 9.66
C ARG A 328 -9.25 -6.75 9.57
N LEU A 329 -9.55 -7.99 9.93
CA LEU A 329 -10.94 -8.48 9.96
C LEU A 329 -11.79 -7.71 10.98
N GLU A 330 -11.24 -7.45 12.16
CA GLU A 330 -11.94 -6.64 13.16
C GLU A 330 -12.13 -5.18 12.69
N GLU A 331 -11.16 -4.59 11.99
CA GLU A 331 -11.33 -3.27 11.39
C GLU A 331 -12.46 -3.24 10.35
N VAL A 332 -12.68 -4.31 9.59
CA VAL A 332 -13.83 -4.41 8.68
C VAL A 332 -15.14 -4.38 9.48
N ARG A 333 -15.25 -5.11 10.59
CA ARG A 333 -16.46 -5.08 11.45
C ARG A 333 -16.69 -3.68 12.02
N GLN A 334 -15.64 -2.98 12.44
CA GLN A 334 -15.77 -1.61 12.91
C GLN A 334 -16.19 -0.65 11.77
N SER A 335 -15.68 -0.83 10.55
CA SER A 335 -16.11 -0.03 9.39
C SER A 335 -17.59 -0.27 9.03
N ILE A 336 -18.07 -1.51 9.11
CA ILE A 336 -19.49 -1.84 8.95
C ILE A 336 -20.35 -1.06 9.96
N ARG A 337 -19.95 -1.07 11.24
CA ARG A 337 -20.63 -0.31 12.31
C ARG A 337 -20.65 1.19 12.04
N MET A 338 -19.56 1.75 11.52
CA MET A 338 -19.49 3.17 11.15
C MET A 338 -20.38 3.50 9.96
N ILE A 339 -20.42 2.65 8.94
CA ILE A 339 -21.25 2.85 7.75
C ILE A 339 -22.73 2.84 8.12
N ASP A 340 -23.18 1.94 8.98
CA ASP A 340 -24.56 1.89 9.47
C ASP A 340 -24.97 3.20 10.18
N GLN A 341 -24.06 3.74 11.04
CA GLN A 341 -24.29 5.03 11.66
C GLN A 341 -24.34 6.20 10.66
N LEU A 342 -23.50 6.16 9.62
CA LEU A 342 -23.47 7.19 8.58
C LEU A 342 -24.76 7.17 7.74
N LEU A 343 -25.25 5.99 7.36
CA LEU A 343 -26.50 5.84 6.62
C LEU A 343 -27.69 6.38 7.44
N SER A 344 -27.75 6.05 8.73
CA SER A 344 -28.84 6.48 9.61
C SER A 344 -28.85 7.99 9.90
N LYS A 345 -27.67 8.64 9.90
CA LYS A 345 -27.49 10.07 10.22
C LYS A 345 -27.32 10.96 8.99
N MET A 346 -27.43 10.43 7.76
CA MET A 346 -27.15 11.17 6.52
C MET A 346 -28.01 12.43 6.40
N PRO A 347 -27.40 13.64 6.41
CA PRO A 347 -28.16 14.88 6.28
C PRO A 347 -28.56 15.13 4.82
N SER A 348 -29.63 15.90 4.63
CA SER A 348 -29.93 16.54 3.35
C SER A 348 -29.12 17.84 3.20
N GLY A 349 -28.87 18.28 1.98
CA GLY A 349 -28.16 19.55 1.71
C GLY A 349 -27.30 19.52 0.47
N GLU A 350 -26.48 20.54 0.31
CA GLU A 350 -25.56 20.68 -0.83
C GLU A 350 -24.38 19.70 -0.72
N ILE A 351 -23.86 19.30 -1.89
CA ILE A 351 -22.79 18.34 -2.05
C ILE A 351 -21.43 18.97 -2.35
N HIS A 352 -21.39 20.22 -2.67
CA HIS A 352 -20.18 21.02 -2.93
C HIS A 352 -20.38 22.46 -2.46
N VAL A 353 -19.28 23.15 -2.30
CA VAL A 353 -19.27 24.57 -1.91
C VAL A 353 -19.84 25.41 -3.04
N ASP A 354 -20.67 26.39 -2.68
CA ASP A 354 -21.27 27.36 -3.62
C ASP A 354 -20.25 28.48 -3.94
N ASP A 355 -19.16 28.12 -4.59
CA ASP A 355 -18.15 29.03 -5.13
C ASP A 355 -17.71 28.58 -6.53
N ASN A 356 -18.24 29.21 -7.55
CA ASN A 356 -17.92 28.91 -8.95
C ASN A 356 -16.47 29.23 -9.35
N LYS A 357 -15.66 29.80 -8.45
CA LYS A 357 -14.22 29.99 -8.67
C LYS A 357 -13.41 28.74 -8.32
N VAL A 358 -13.94 27.87 -7.50
CA VAL A 358 -13.28 26.64 -7.06
C VAL A 358 -14.02 25.40 -7.55
N CYS A 359 -15.34 25.37 -7.41
CA CYS A 359 -16.19 24.26 -7.85
C CYS A 359 -16.85 24.58 -9.21
N PRO A 360 -16.92 23.58 -10.12
CA PRO A 360 -17.60 23.78 -11.39
C PRO A 360 -19.10 24.07 -11.19
N PRO A 361 -19.67 25.06 -11.90
CA PRO A 361 -21.10 25.35 -11.83
C PRO A 361 -21.93 24.20 -12.40
N LYS A 362 -23.21 24.16 -12.02
CA LYS A 362 -24.15 23.14 -12.52
C LYS A 362 -24.31 23.25 -14.04
N ARG A 363 -24.42 22.11 -14.72
CA ARG A 363 -24.49 22.05 -16.20
C ARG A 363 -25.59 22.91 -16.80
N ASN A 364 -26.74 23.03 -16.13
CA ASN A 364 -27.84 23.86 -16.57
C ASN A 364 -27.50 25.36 -16.46
N GLU A 365 -26.82 25.78 -15.42
CA GLU A 365 -26.40 27.16 -15.21
C GLU A 365 -25.40 27.64 -16.27
N MET A 366 -24.49 26.74 -16.72
CA MET A 366 -23.56 27.06 -17.81
C MET A 366 -24.26 27.38 -19.13
N LYS A 367 -25.45 26.84 -19.37
CA LYS A 367 -26.22 27.04 -20.57
C LYS A 367 -26.99 28.38 -20.59
N THR A 368 -27.31 28.90 -19.41
CA THR A 368 -28.15 30.09 -19.24
C THR A 368 -27.43 31.30 -18.68
N GLY A 369 -26.35 31.07 -17.89
CA GLY A 369 -25.59 32.14 -17.24
C GLY A 369 -24.21 32.36 -17.88
N MET A 370 -23.93 33.57 -18.32
CA MET A 370 -22.63 33.94 -18.90
C MET A 370 -21.49 33.79 -17.88
N GLU A 371 -21.69 34.20 -16.64
CA GLU A 371 -20.69 34.10 -15.56
C GLU A 371 -20.34 32.66 -15.24
N SER A 372 -21.32 31.79 -15.19
CA SER A 372 -21.15 30.33 -14.96
C SER A 372 -20.37 29.69 -16.11
N LEU A 373 -20.64 30.09 -17.36
CA LEU A 373 -19.88 29.61 -18.51
C LEU A 373 -18.42 30.03 -18.46
N ILE A 374 -18.14 31.31 -18.15
CA ILE A 374 -16.77 31.84 -18.02
C ILE A 374 -16.03 31.14 -16.87
N SER A 375 -16.68 30.94 -15.73
CA SER A 375 -16.10 30.26 -14.58
C SER A 375 -15.73 28.81 -14.93
N HIS A 376 -16.62 28.08 -15.58
CA HIS A 376 -16.35 26.74 -16.07
C HIS A 376 -15.14 26.71 -17.03
N PHE A 377 -15.12 27.61 -18.05
CA PHE A 377 -14.03 27.68 -19.01
C PHE A 377 -12.68 27.93 -18.30
N LYS A 378 -12.63 28.88 -17.36
CA LYS A 378 -11.41 29.23 -16.63
C LYS A 378 -10.95 28.07 -15.74
N LEU A 379 -11.86 27.38 -15.04
CA LEU A 379 -11.52 26.24 -14.17
C LEU A 379 -10.87 25.11 -14.95
N PHE A 380 -11.41 24.74 -16.11
CA PHE A 380 -10.90 23.64 -16.92
C PHE A 380 -9.69 24.00 -17.79
N SER A 381 -9.46 25.29 -18.09
CA SER A 381 -8.29 25.73 -18.86
C SER A 381 -7.11 26.12 -17.97
N ARG A 382 -7.31 27.04 -17.02
CA ARG A 382 -6.25 27.60 -16.16
C ARG A 382 -6.23 26.99 -14.77
N GLY A 383 -7.38 26.55 -14.28
CA GLY A 383 -7.57 26.20 -12.86
C GLY A 383 -7.77 27.42 -11.97
N PHE A 384 -7.93 27.18 -10.67
CA PHE A 384 -8.01 28.22 -9.64
C PHE A 384 -6.64 28.42 -8.96
N ASN A 385 -6.41 29.61 -8.45
CA ASN A 385 -5.18 29.94 -7.73
C ASN A 385 -5.36 29.57 -6.24
N VAL A 386 -4.33 28.99 -5.65
CA VAL A 386 -4.27 28.66 -4.22
C VAL A 386 -3.35 29.68 -3.54
N PRO A 387 -3.72 30.28 -2.42
CA PRO A 387 -2.86 31.23 -1.70
C PRO A 387 -1.48 30.63 -1.39
N PRO A 388 -0.42 31.47 -1.38
CA PRO A 388 0.90 30.99 -1.03
C PRO A 388 0.95 30.48 0.41
N GLY A 389 1.54 29.33 0.61
CA GLY A 389 1.62 28.68 1.91
C GLY A 389 1.98 27.21 1.82
N SER A 390 2.12 26.58 2.96
CA SER A 390 2.39 25.12 3.03
C SER A 390 1.48 24.48 4.07
N THR A 391 1.06 23.26 3.80
CA THR A 391 0.28 22.46 4.73
C THR A 391 0.70 21.00 4.70
N TYR A 392 0.57 20.34 5.83
CA TYR A 392 0.59 18.89 5.93
C TYR A 392 -0.78 18.43 6.40
N THR A 393 -1.31 17.46 5.70
CA THR A 393 -2.59 16.83 6.05
C THR A 393 -2.42 15.32 5.96
N SER A 394 -2.78 14.62 7.02
CA SER A 394 -2.76 13.17 7.09
C SER A 394 -4.14 12.62 7.33
N ILE A 395 -4.38 11.44 6.80
CA ILE A 395 -5.59 10.65 7.03
C ILE A 395 -5.22 9.26 7.49
N GLU A 396 -6.16 8.59 8.16
CA GLU A 396 -6.04 7.16 8.48
C GLU A 396 -6.44 6.35 7.25
N HIS A 397 -5.45 6.03 6.42
CA HIS A 397 -5.60 5.15 5.29
C HIS A 397 -5.68 3.69 5.76
N PRO A 398 -6.33 2.75 5.05
CA PRO A 398 -6.40 1.34 5.45
C PRO A 398 -5.05 0.68 5.73
N LYS A 399 -3.99 1.12 5.05
CA LYS A 399 -2.63 0.61 5.25
C LYS A 399 -1.86 1.32 6.35
N GLY A 400 -2.30 2.51 6.76
CA GLY A 400 -1.66 3.32 7.80
C GLY A 400 -1.83 4.82 7.56
N GLU A 401 -0.96 5.65 8.10
CA GLU A 401 -1.00 7.09 7.88
C GLU A 401 -0.58 7.43 6.45
N PHE A 402 -1.50 7.97 5.68
CA PHE A 402 -1.22 8.57 4.38
C PHE A 402 -1.22 10.09 4.52
N GLY A 403 -0.14 10.74 4.17
CA GLY A 403 0.04 12.17 4.35
C GLY A 403 0.44 12.90 3.06
N VAL A 404 -0.13 14.08 2.87
CA VAL A 404 0.19 14.98 1.76
C VAL A 404 0.76 16.28 2.32
N TYR A 405 2.01 16.57 1.99
CA TYR A 405 2.62 17.87 2.21
C TYR A 405 2.57 18.67 0.93
N LEU A 406 1.84 19.77 0.95
CA LEU A 406 1.54 20.59 -0.20
C LEU A 406 2.08 22.01 0.01
N VAL A 407 2.83 22.51 -0.97
CA VAL A 407 3.35 23.88 -0.99
C VAL A 407 2.77 24.61 -2.20
N SER A 408 2.20 25.76 -1.96
CA SER A 408 1.69 26.67 -3.00
C SER A 408 2.49 27.96 -3.02
N ASP A 409 2.75 28.49 -4.22
CA ASP A 409 3.39 29.79 -4.49
C ASP A 409 2.38 30.91 -4.86
N GLY A 410 1.08 30.60 -4.83
CA GLY A 410 0.01 31.52 -5.26
C GLY A 410 -0.47 31.24 -6.69
N SER A 411 0.11 30.28 -7.39
CA SER A 411 -0.29 29.89 -8.74
C SER A 411 -1.42 28.88 -8.76
N SER A 412 -1.87 28.50 -9.96
CA SER A 412 -2.87 27.46 -10.17
C SER A 412 -2.29 26.03 -10.15
N LYS A 413 -0.98 25.90 -9.92
CA LYS A 413 -0.27 24.62 -9.86
C LYS A 413 0.44 24.50 -8.53
N PRO A 414 0.55 23.30 -7.94
CA PRO A 414 1.37 23.08 -6.77
C PRO A 414 2.84 23.38 -7.06
N TYR A 415 3.51 24.14 -6.19
CA TYR A 415 4.97 24.32 -6.26
C TYR A 415 5.69 23.02 -5.87
N ARG A 416 5.23 22.35 -4.83
CA ARG A 416 5.74 21.06 -4.38
C ARG A 416 4.62 20.23 -3.77
N CYS A 417 4.55 18.97 -4.17
CA CYS A 417 3.71 17.98 -3.51
C CYS A 417 4.60 16.82 -3.05
N LYS A 418 4.63 16.58 -1.75
CA LYS A 418 5.32 15.43 -1.14
C LYS A 418 4.30 14.47 -0.55
N ILE A 419 4.42 13.21 -0.90
CA ILE A 419 3.51 12.16 -0.46
C ILE A 419 4.23 11.29 0.58
N ARG A 420 3.63 11.16 1.76
CA ARG A 420 4.03 10.18 2.75
C ARG A 420 3.19 8.92 2.56
N ALA A 421 3.82 7.90 2.05
CA ALA A 421 3.21 6.61 1.80
C ALA A 421 3.44 5.66 2.99
N PRO A 422 2.40 5.03 3.56
CA PRO A 422 2.57 4.06 4.64
C PRO A 422 3.32 2.82 4.19
N SER A 423 3.05 2.32 2.98
CA SER A 423 3.68 1.12 2.44
C SER A 423 5.20 1.26 2.30
N PHE A 424 5.72 2.45 2.00
CA PHE A 424 7.16 2.73 1.92
C PHE A 424 7.85 2.53 3.27
N THR A 425 7.27 3.07 4.33
CA THR A 425 7.81 2.93 5.68
C THR A 425 7.73 1.49 6.19
N HIS A 426 6.62 0.80 5.91
CA HIS A 426 6.45 -0.59 6.32
C HIS A 426 7.44 -1.52 5.60
N LEU A 427 7.66 -1.31 4.29
CA LEU A 427 8.62 -2.10 3.52
C LEU A 427 10.06 -1.91 4.02
N SER A 428 10.43 -0.73 4.53
CA SER A 428 11.76 -0.51 5.11
C SER A 428 12.05 -1.40 6.33
N GLY A 429 11.01 -1.87 7.00
CA GLY A 429 11.12 -2.78 8.15
C GLY A 429 11.24 -4.26 7.79
N ILE A 430 11.19 -4.61 6.50
CA ILE A 430 11.16 -6.02 6.08
C ILE A 430 12.40 -6.81 6.48
N ASP A 431 13.56 -6.16 6.48
CA ASP A 431 14.82 -6.78 6.94
C ASP A 431 14.75 -7.20 8.41
N TYR A 432 14.14 -6.38 9.25
CA TYR A 432 13.94 -6.71 10.67
C TYR A 432 12.98 -7.87 10.87
N MET A 433 11.83 -7.84 10.17
CA MET A 433 10.79 -8.86 10.31
C MET A 433 11.19 -10.22 9.74
N GLY A 434 12.02 -10.22 8.69
CA GLY A 434 12.41 -11.45 8.01
C GLY A 434 13.63 -12.15 8.58
N ARG A 435 14.42 -11.49 9.44
CA ARG A 435 15.64 -12.12 10.00
C ARG A 435 15.31 -13.32 10.86
N ASN A 436 16.09 -14.40 10.68
CA ASN A 436 15.97 -15.67 11.38
C ASN A 436 14.66 -16.43 11.12
N HIS A 437 13.89 -16.03 10.09
CA HIS A 437 12.77 -16.79 9.55
C HIS A 437 13.19 -17.56 8.29
N PHE A 438 12.37 -18.51 7.87
CA PHE A 438 12.61 -19.27 6.65
C PHE A 438 12.23 -18.47 5.41
N LEU A 439 12.83 -18.80 4.28
CA LEU A 439 12.48 -18.19 2.99
C LEU A 439 10.98 -18.33 2.68
N ALA A 440 10.37 -19.46 3.05
CA ALA A 440 8.93 -19.69 2.89
C ALA A 440 8.07 -18.71 3.71
N ASP A 441 8.54 -18.23 4.87
CA ASP A 441 7.81 -17.29 5.72
C ASP A 441 7.84 -15.87 5.14
N MET A 442 8.76 -15.61 4.22
CA MET A 442 8.90 -14.31 3.57
C MET A 442 7.63 -13.89 2.82
N CYS A 443 6.94 -14.85 2.17
CA CYS A 443 5.67 -14.59 1.49
C CYS A 443 4.60 -14.14 2.48
N ALA A 444 4.48 -14.81 3.63
CA ALA A 444 3.54 -14.43 4.68
C ALA A 444 3.85 -13.05 5.28
N ILE A 445 5.14 -12.75 5.50
CA ILE A 445 5.57 -11.45 6.01
C ILE A 445 5.22 -10.34 5.01
N LEU A 446 5.56 -10.50 3.73
CA LEU A 446 5.24 -9.52 2.67
C LEU A 446 3.75 -9.28 2.55
N ALA A 447 2.94 -10.33 2.46
CA ALA A 447 1.49 -10.22 2.37
C ALA A 447 0.89 -9.55 3.62
N SER A 448 1.46 -9.80 4.81
CA SER A 448 0.98 -9.20 6.06
C SER A 448 1.20 -7.68 6.14
N ILE A 449 2.21 -7.15 5.44
CA ILE A 449 2.49 -5.72 5.39
C ILE A 449 1.44 -4.99 4.53
N ASP A 450 0.79 -5.69 3.60
CA ASP A 450 -0.18 -5.13 2.64
C ASP A 450 0.43 -4.01 1.79
N VAL A 451 1.51 -4.32 1.10
CA VAL A 451 2.27 -3.36 0.28
C VAL A 451 1.66 -3.23 -1.11
N VAL A 452 1.47 -1.98 -1.56
CA VAL A 452 1.16 -1.65 -2.95
C VAL A 452 2.30 -0.81 -3.54
N PHE A 453 2.91 -1.31 -4.63
CA PHE A 453 4.11 -0.67 -5.18
C PHE A 453 3.84 0.67 -5.87
N GLY A 454 2.61 0.92 -6.28
CA GLY A 454 2.23 2.25 -6.76
C GLY A 454 2.35 3.35 -5.70
N ASP A 455 2.13 2.99 -4.41
CA ASP A 455 2.31 3.87 -3.27
C ASP A 455 3.78 3.94 -2.80
N VAL A 456 4.49 2.82 -2.87
CA VAL A 456 5.91 2.76 -2.50
C VAL A 456 6.77 3.60 -3.45
N ASP A 457 6.61 3.40 -4.75
CA ASP A 457 7.49 3.99 -5.78
C ASP A 457 7.02 5.38 -6.23
N ARG A 458 5.73 5.73 -6.15
CA ARG A 458 5.07 7.03 -6.49
C ARG A 458 5.24 7.48 -7.95
#